data_5357bef1f4b643ef178e65e230e3c342
#
_entry.id   5357bef1f4b643ef178e65e230e3c342
#
_cell.length_a   1.000
_cell.length_b   1.000
_cell.length_c   1.000
_cell.angle_alpha   90.00
_cell.angle_beta   90.00
_cell.angle_gamma   90.00
#
_symmetry.space_group_name_H-M   'P 1'
#
loop_
_entity.id
_entity.type
_entity.pdbx_description
1 polymer ?
#
loop_
_entity_poly.entity_id
_entity_poly.type
_entity_poly.pdbx_seq_one_letter_code
_entity_poly.pdbx_strand_id
1 'polypeptide(L)'
;MLYKYIFHAHAQKDYESSLQWYALRSIKVAENFVVAIEDALELICKYLVRWRNEYKDYHAFSLKKYPFIIIYTIDVITQTGVINFIYHQIKNPKIKYKKYNK
;
A
#
# COMPACT_ATOMS: atom_id res chain seq x y z
N MET A 1 -16.99 -6.03 -10.45
CA MET A 1 -16.75 -4.62 -10.72
C MET A 1 -15.50 -4.15 -9.98
N LEU A 2 -14.63 -3.42 -10.66
CA LEU A 2 -13.43 -2.89 -10.03
C LEU A 2 -13.73 -1.59 -9.33
N TYR A 3 -13.20 -1.43 -8.11
CA TYR A 3 -13.26 -0.17 -7.40
C TYR A 3 -12.11 0.73 -7.85
N LYS A 4 -12.22 2.00 -7.53
CA LYS A 4 -11.13 2.96 -7.76
C LYS A 4 -10.25 3.04 -6.53
N TYR A 5 -9.06 3.61 -6.71
CA TYR A 5 -8.21 3.90 -5.56
C TYR A 5 -7.62 5.30 -5.70
N ILE A 6 -7.26 5.87 -4.56
CA ILE A 6 -6.51 7.13 -4.49
C ILE A 6 -5.41 6.96 -3.44
N PHE A 7 -4.35 7.71 -3.60
CA PHE A 7 -3.25 7.73 -2.64
C PHE A 7 -3.43 8.89 -1.67
N HIS A 8 -3.38 8.60 -0.39
CA HIS A 8 -3.17 9.62 0.64
C HIS A 8 -1.73 10.14 0.50
N ALA A 9 -1.49 11.37 0.97
CA ALA A 9 -0.17 11.99 0.86
C ALA A 9 0.95 11.14 1.48
N HIS A 10 0.68 10.47 2.59
CA HIS A 10 1.66 9.58 3.22
C HIS A 10 2.03 8.41 2.32
N ALA A 11 1.04 7.79 1.70
CA ALA A 11 1.28 6.65 0.82
C ALA A 11 2.04 7.08 -0.43
N GLN A 12 1.74 8.26 -0.95
CA GLN A 12 2.44 8.80 -2.11
C GLN A 12 3.93 8.98 -1.78
N LYS A 13 4.23 9.55 -0.63
CA LYS A 13 5.62 9.72 -0.18
C LYS A 13 6.32 8.39 0.03
N ASP A 14 5.63 7.46 0.68
CA ASP A 14 6.18 6.12 0.92
C ASP A 14 6.56 5.45 -0.40
N TYR A 15 5.66 5.53 -1.37
CA TYR A 15 5.87 4.95 -2.68
C TYR A 15 7.06 5.58 -3.39
N GLU A 16 7.12 6.90 -3.42
CA GLU A 16 8.18 7.63 -4.09
C GLU A 16 9.54 7.36 -3.46
N SER A 17 9.59 7.37 -2.13
CA SER A 17 10.84 7.10 -1.41
C SER A 17 11.35 5.69 -1.67
N SER A 18 10.44 4.72 -1.66
CA SER A 18 10.81 3.32 -1.90
C SER A 18 11.26 3.11 -3.33
N LEU A 19 10.56 3.71 -4.27
CA LEU A 19 10.92 3.62 -5.69
C LEU A 19 12.30 4.21 -5.94
N GLN A 20 12.58 5.37 -5.35
CA GLN A 20 13.88 6.02 -5.48
C GLN A 20 14.99 5.15 -4.88
N TRP A 21 14.74 4.54 -3.73
CA TRP A 21 15.71 3.67 -3.09
C TRP A 21 16.10 2.50 -3.99
N TYR A 22 15.10 1.86 -4.61
CA TYR A 22 15.38 0.76 -5.54
C TYR A 22 16.08 1.26 -6.81
N ALA A 23 15.64 2.39 -7.35
CA ALA A 23 16.20 2.93 -8.60
C ALA A 23 17.68 3.26 -8.47
N LEU A 24 18.10 3.73 -7.29
CA LEU A 24 19.51 4.02 -7.04
C LEU A 24 20.38 2.76 -7.03
N ARG A 25 19.75 1.60 -6.83
CA ARG A 25 20.47 0.33 -6.78
C ARG A 25 20.35 -0.47 -8.06
N SER A 26 19.17 -0.48 -8.68
CA SER A 26 18.96 -1.21 -9.92
C SER A 26 17.67 -0.74 -10.59
N ILE A 27 17.79 -0.26 -11.80
CA ILE A 27 16.64 0.16 -12.61
C ILE A 27 15.68 -1.02 -12.79
N LYS A 28 16.22 -2.20 -13.03
CA LYS A 28 15.38 -3.40 -13.21
C LYS A 28 14.57 -3.73 -11.99
N VAL A 29 15.17 -3.65 -10.82
CA VAL A 29 14.45 -3.91 -9.56
C VAL A 29 13.40 -2.84 -9.33
N ALA A 30 13.71 -1.58 -9.65
CA ALA A 30 12.73 -0.50 -9.52
C ALA A 30 11.52 -0.73 -10.41
N GLU A 31 11.74 -1.15 -11.65
CA GLU A 31 10.65 -1.47 -12.59
C GLU A 31 9.79 -2.61 -12.05
N ASN A 32 10.42 -3.64 -11.52
CA ASN A 32 9.70 -4.78 -10.94
C ASN A 32 8.88 -4.35 -9.73
N PHE A 33 9.41 -3.43 -8.93
CA PHE A 33 8.68 -2.89 -7.78
C PHE A 33 7.42 -2.16 -8.22
N VAL A 34 7.53 -1.32 -9.26
CA VAL A 34 6.37 -0.60 -9.81
C VAL A 34 5.28 -1.60 -10.23
N VAL A 35 5.67 -2.63 -10.96
CA VAL A 35 4.72 -3.65 -11.43
C VAL A 35 4.07 -4.36 -10.22
N ALA A 36 4.86 -4.69 -9.21
CA ALA A 36 4.33 -5.36 -8.01
C ALA A 36 3.31 -4.50 -7.29
N ILE A 37 3.56 -3.20 -7.16
CA ILE A 37 2.61 -2.28 -6.53
C ILE A 37 1.35 -2.15 -7.37
N GLU A 38 1.48 -2.00 -8.69
CA GLU A 38 0.33 -1.90 -9.59
C GLU A 38 -0.55 -3.14 -9.52
N ASP A 39 0.06 -4.32 -9.54
CA ASP A 39 -0.68 -5.59 -9.43
C ASP A 39 -1.39 -5.69 -8.09
N ALA A 40 -0.73 -5.26 -7.02
CA ALA A 40 -1.33 -5.28 -5.69
C ALA A 40 -2.54 -4.35 -5.60
N LEU A 41 -2.41 -3.14 -6.16
CA LEU A 41 -3.51 -2.18 -6.16
C LEU A 41 -4.70 -2.68 -6.97
N GLU A 42 -4.42 -3.37 -8.07
CA GLU A 42 -5.47 -3.96 -8.89
C GLU A 42 -6.22 -5.03 -8.12
N LEU A 43 -5.50 -5.89 -7.38
CA LEU A 43 -6.14 -6.91 -6.54
C LEU A 43 -6.93 -6.30 -5.39
N ILE A 44 -6.41 -5.26 -4.78
CA ILE A 44 -7.12 -4.54 -3.72
C ILE A 44 -8.44 -3.99 -4.24
N CYS A 45 -8.41 -3.36 -5.41
CA CYS A 45 -9.62 -2.76 -5.99
C CYS A 45 -10.62 -3.81 -6.45
N LYS A 46 -10.15 -4.98 -6.85
CA LYS A 46 -11.02 -6.06 -7.30
C LYS A 46 -11.78 -6.70 -6.13
N TYR A 47 -11.15 -6.77 -4.97
CA TYR A 47 -11.71 -7.44 -3.79
C TYR A 47 -11.60 -6.55 -2.56
N LEU A 48 -12.08 -5.33 -2.67
CA LEU A 48 -11.80 -4.27 -1.69
C LEU A 48 -12.10 -4.66 -0.24
N VAL A 49 -13.22 -5.35 0.00
CA VAL A 49 -13.60 -5.74 1.37
C VAL A 49 -13.07 -7.10 1.79
N ARG A 50 -12.41 -7.81 0.89
CA ARG A 50 -11.96 -9.17 1.16
C ARG A 50 -10.75 -9.24 2.08
N TRP A 51 -9.86 -8.25 1.97
CA TRP A 51 -8.58 -8.31 2.65
C TRP A 51 -8.72 -8.01 4.12
N ARG A 52 -7.81 -8.55 4.90
CA ARG A 52 -7.85 -8.53 6.34
C ARG A 52 -8.04 -7.12 6.90
N ASN A 53 -8.99 -6.99 7.84
CA ASN A 53 -9.13 -5.78 8.64
C ASN A 53 -8.08 -5.85 9.75
N GLU A 54 -7.04 -5.05 9.62
CA GLU A 54 -5.88 -5.14 10.50
C GLU A 54 -6.08 -4.37 11.79
N TYR A 55 -6.70 -3.19 11.72
CA TYR A 55 -6.80 -2.31 12.86
C TYR A 55 -7.87 -1.26 12.60
N LYS A 56 -8.89 -1.18 13.46
CA LYS A 56 -10.03 -0.28 13.26
C LYS A 56 -10.63 -0.53 11.87
N ASP A 57 -10.67 0.50 11.03
CA ASP A 57 -11.20 0.37 9.66
C ASP A 57 -10.10 0.14 8.62
N TYR A 58 -8.89 -0.12 9.08
CA TYR A 58 -7.75 -0.30 8.18
C TYR A 58 -7.64 -1.74 7.72
N HIS A 59 -7.50 -1.90 6.42
CA HIS A 59 -7.25 -3.18 5.78
C HIS A 59 -5.79 -3.27 5.38
N ALA A 60 -5.25 -4.46 5.35
CA ALA A 60 -3.85 -4.69 5.02
C ALA A 60 -3.71 -5.70 3.89
N PHE A 61 -2.84 -5.40 2.96
CA PHE A 61 -2.48 -6.29 1.86
C PHE A 61 -0.96 -6.41 1.80
N SER A 62 -0.44 -7.62 1.99
CA SER A 62 1.00 -7.87 1.95
C SER A 62 1.43 -8.26 0.55
N LEU A 63 2.50 -7.65 0.05
CA LEU A 63 3.10 -8.03 -1.22
C LEU A 63 3.82 -9.36 -1.05
N LYS A 64 3.83 -10.18 -2.11
CA LYS A 64 4.44 -11.50 -2.06
C LYS A 64 5.97 -11.45 -2.20
N LYS A 65 6.46 -10.62 -3.12
CA LYS A 65 7.89 -10.59 -3.47
C LYS A 65 8.67 -9.51 -2.76
N TYR A 66 8.00 -8.56 -2.16
CA TYR A 66 8.63 -7.43 -1.50
C TYR A 66 8.11 -7.34 -0.07
N PRO A 67 8.95 -6.95 0.88
CA PRO A 67 8.53 -6.88 2.29
C PRO A 67 7.74 -5.60 2.58
N PHE A 68 6.69 -5.37 1.82
CA PHE A 68 5.83 -4.20 1.96
C PHE A 68 4.41 -4.62 2.27
N ILE A 69 3.75 -3.79 3.07
CA ILE A 69 2.32 -3.91 3.34
C ILE A 69 1.65 -2.63 2.90
N ILE A 70 0.57 -2.77 2.15
CA ILE A 70 -0.28 -1.66 1.76
C ILE A 70 -1.43 -1.58 2.75
N ILE A 71 -1.57 -0.44 3.41
CA ILE A 71 -2.65 -0.20 4.37
C ILE A 71 -3.64 0.75 3.73
N TYR A 72 -4.91 0.37 3.73
CA TYR A 72 -5.93 1.17 3.09
C TYR A 72 -7.23 1.17 3.88
N THR A 73 -8.06 2.18 3.62
CA THR A 73 -9.42 2.26 4.12
C THR A 73 -10.36 2.30 2.93
N ILE A 74 -11.65 2.09 3.19
CA ILE A 74 -12.65 2.06 2.13
C ILE A 74 -13.62 3.21 2.32
N ASP A 75 -13.74 4.04 1.29
CA ASP A 75 -14.81 5.03 1.24
C ASP A 75 -16.00 4.37 0.54
N VAL A 76 -16.98 3.97 1.35
CA VAL A 76 -18.13 3.22 0.81
C VAL A 76 -19.02 4.07 -0.08
N ILE A 77 -19.08 5.37 0.18
CA ILE A 77 -19.94 6.26 -0.61
C ILE A 77 -19.44 6.36 -2.04
N THR A 78 -18.14 6.57 -2.21
CA THR A 78 -17.53 6.69 -3.54
C THR A 78 -17.01 5.36 -4.07
N GLN A 79 -17.08 4.30 -3.28
CA GLN A 79 -16.55 2.97 -3.61
C GLN A 79 -15.07 3.07 -4.00
N THR A 80 -14.31 3.75 -3.16
CA THR A 80 -12.90 4.05 -3.41
C THR A 80 -12.03 3.49 -2.29
N GLY A 81 -10.95 2.80 -2.66
CA GLY A 81 -9.92 2.42 -1.72
C GLY A 81 -8.99 3.60 -1.52
N VAL A 82 -8.81 4.02 -0.28
CA VAL A 82 -7.88 5.11 0.06
C VAL A 82 -6.60 4.47 0.57
N ILE A 83 -5.53 4.58 -0.20
CA ILE A 83 -4.25 4.00 0.16
C ILE A 83 -3.57 4.94 1.14
N ASN A 84 -3.50 4.54 2.40
CA ASN A 84 -3.02 5.39 3.48
C ASN A 84 -1.51 5.26 3.70
N PHE A 85 -1.01 4.02 3.65
CA PHE A 85 0.41 3.77 3.91
C PHE A 85 0.89 2.62 3.04
N ILE A 86 2.14 2.71 2.59
CA ILE A 86 2.88 1.61 1.99
C ILE A 86 4.16 1.53 2.81
N TYR A 87 4.24 0.58 3.73
CA TYR A 87 5.36 0.57 4.64
C TYR A 87 6.18 -0.71 4.55
N HIS A 88 7.47 -0.56 4.79
CA HIS A 88 8.42 -1.65 4.73
C HIS A 88 8.38 -2.42 6.05
N GLN A 89 7.99 -3.67 5.98
CA GLN A 89 7.76 -4.52 7.14
C GLN A 89 8.98 -4.64 8.05
N ILE A 90 10.15 -4.74 7.45
CA ILE A 90 11.39 -4.94 8.19
C ILE A 90 11.88 -3.65 8.82
N LYS A 91 11.75 -2.51 8.10
CA LYS A 91 12.25 -1.23 8.59
C LYS A 91 11.38 -0.64 9.69
N ASN A 92 10.07 -0.85 9.63
CA ASN A 92 9.12 -0.14 10.49
C ASN A 92 8.12 -1.08 11.16
N PRO A 93 8.58 -2.19 11.78
CA PRO A 93 7.61 -3.18 12.30
C PRO A 93 6.82 -2.69 13.51
N LYS A 94 7.33 -1.70 14.25
CA LYS A 94 6.72 -1.25 15.51
C LYS A 94 6.06 0.11 15.44
N ILE A 95 6.20 0.82 14.32
CA ILE A 95 5.64 2.17 14.22
C ILE A 95 4.40 2.25 13.34
N LYS A 96 3.96 1.10 12.83
CA LYS A 96 2.83 0.98 11.92
C LYS A 96 1.60 1.73 12.43
N TYR A 97 1.20 1.44 13.65
CA TYR A 97 -0.04 1.99 14.21
C TYR A 97 0.15 3.35 14.88
N LYS A 98 1.37 3.77 15.10
CA LYS A 98 1.63 5.12 15.62
C LYS A 98 1.19 6.19 14.62
N LYS A 99 1.29 5.89 13.35
CA LYS A 99 0.86 6.80 12.29
C LYS A 99 -0.65 7.01 12.28
N TYR A 100 -1.40 6.08 12.82
CA TYR A 100 -2.86 6.13 12.82
C TYR A 100 -3.44 6.85 14.03
N ASN A 101 -2.67 7.00 15.08
CA ASN A 101 -3.14 7.52 16.37
C ASN A 101 -2.83 9.00 16.57
N LYS A 102 -2.81 9.75 15.53
CA LYS A 102 -2.59 11.18 15.62
C LYS A 102 -3.88 11.95 15.81
#